data_2cf27e65ef6f0b8b0e1e46bb5182fd4b
#
_entry.id   2cf27e65ef6f0b8b0e1e46bb5182fd4b
#
_cell.length_a   1.000
_cell.length_b   1.000
_cell.length_c   1.000
_cell.angle_alpha   90.00
_cell.angle_beta   90.00
_cell.angle_gamma   90.00
#
_symmetry.space_group_name_H-M   'P 1'
#
loop_
_entity.id
_entity.type
_entity.pdbx_description
1 polymer ?
#
loop_
_entity_poly.entity_id
_entity_poly.type
_entity_poly.pdbx_seq_one_letter_code
_entity_poly.pdbx_strand_id
1 'polypeptide(L)'
;MSEKIIAYKAMDKNMQCRGKQYEVGKTYHEDKADCRHAGMHACEVPFDVLHYYHVSNGVRFFQVECGGEVDKSDEDSKLACTEMTVKGELKLTDMLKIGVEAVMKRVKEKTAGAKKLPRLATTPRVPRLATAPRRK
;
A
#
# COMPACT_ATOMS: atom_id res chain seq x y z
N MET A 1 -18.61 -13.15 -10.00
CA MET A 1 -17.60 -12.63 -10.28
C MET A 1 -17.11 -11.84 -9.23
N SER A 2 -16.06 -12.01 -8.68
CA SER A 2 -15.53 -11.20 -7.65
C SER A 2 -14.92 -9.98 -8.21
N GLU A 3 -14.95 -8.92 -7.44
CA GLU A 3 -14.32 -7.70 -7.83
C GLU A 3 -12.83 -7.85 -7.72
N LYS A 4 -12.11 -7.16 -8.56
CA LYS A 4 -10.68 -7.15 -8.48
C LYS A 4 -10.23 -5.96 -7.66
N ILE A 5 -9.24 -6.17 -6.83
CA ILE A 5 -8.70 -5.13 -5.95
C ILE A 5 -7.33 -4.75 -6.47
N ILE A 6 -7.12 -3.45 -6.68
CA ILE A 6 -5.80 -2.96 -7.08
C ILE A 6 -4.97 -2.86 -5.81
N ALA A 7 -3.80 -3.44 -5.84
CA ALA A 7 -2.92 -3.46 -4.69
C ALA A 7 -1.46 -3.38 -5.16
N TYR A 8 -0.54 -3.38 -4.21
CA TYR A 8 0.87 -3.18 -4.49
C TYR A 8 1.70 -4.24 -3.79
N LYS A 9 2.76 -4.67 -4.46
CA LYS A 9 3.54 -5.80 -3.97
C LYS A 9 5.03 -5.55 -4.21
N ALA A 10 5.86 -5.94 -3.27
CA ALA A 10 7.32 -5.90 -3.42
C ALA A 10 7.82 -7.29 -3.78
N MET A 11 8.82 -7.34 -4.61
CA MET A 11 9.47 -8.60 -4.99
C MET A 11 10.96 -8.36 -5.01
N ASP A 12 11.75 -9.43 -5.03
CA ASP A 12 13.19 -9.28 -5.11
C ASP A 12 13.59 -8.94 -6.56
N LYS A 13 14.88 -8.81 -6.80
CA LYS A 13 15.38 -8.42 -8.12
C LYS A 13 15.05 -9.42 -9.21
N ASN A 14 14.76 -10.65 -8.85
CA ASN A 14 14.42 -11.69 -9.79
C ASN A 14 12.90 -11.90 -9.91
N MET A 15 12.13 -10.98 -9.36
CA MET A 15 10.68 -11.05 -9.34
C MET A 15 10.16 -12.28 -8.60
N GLN A 16 10.82 -12.58 -7.48
CA GLN A 16 10.37 -13.65 -6.61
C GLN A 16 9.90 -13.07 -5.27
N CYS A 17 8.89 -13.67 -4.70
CA CYS A 17 8.40 -13.28 -3.41
C CYS A 17 7.96 -14.54 -2.70
N ARG A 18 8.53 -14.79 -1.53
CA ARG A 18 8.21 -15.98 -0.72
C ARG A 18 8.37 -17.27 -1.52
N GLY A 19 9.41 -17.32 -2.34
CA GLY A 19 9.72 -18.51 -3.12
C GLY A 19 8.93 -18.68 -4.41
N LYS A 20 8.03 -17.75 -4.71
CA LYS A 20 7.21 -17.86 -5.92
C LYS A 20 7.74 -16.91 -6.98
N GLN A 21 7.83 -17.39 -8.20
CA GLN A 21 8.31 -16.62 -9.34
C GLN A 21 7.14 -15.92 -10.03
N TYR A 22 7.28 -14.62 -10.28
CA TYR A 22 6.24 -13.83 -10.94
C TYR A 22 6.76 -13.23 -12.24
N GLU A 23 5.85 -12.83 -13.12
CA GLU A 23 6.15 -12.10 -14.36
C GLU A 23 5.05 -11.10 -14.61
N VAL A 24 5.41 -9.95 -15.19
CA VAL A 24 4.43 -8.95 -15.54
C VAL A 24 3.49 -9.48 -16.61
N GLY A 25 2.22 -9.23 -16.45
CA GLY A 25 1.22 -9.65 -17.43
C GLY A 25 0.60 -11.01 -17.15
N LYS A 26 1.09 -11.73 -16.16
CA LYS A 26 0.57 -13.07 -15.90
C LYS A 26 -0.33 -13.09 -14.67
N THR A 27 -1.26 -14.04 -14.66
CA THR A 27 -2.17 -14.26 -13.56
C THR A 27 -1.79 -15.56 -12.86
N TYR A 28 -1.76 -15.52 -11.54
CA TYR A 28 -1.37 -16.66 -10.72
C TYR A 28 -2.51 -17.08 -9.79
N HIS A 29 -2.52 -18.33 -9.39
CA HIS A 29 -3.56 -18.89 -8.54
C HIS A 29 -2.97 -19.65 -7.38
N GLU A 30 -3.64 -19.57 -6.24
CA GLU A 30 -3.30 -20.35 -5.05
C GLU A 30 -4.59 -20.93 -4.50
N ASP A 31 -4.49 -21.99 -3.71
CA ASP A 31 -5.67 -22.67 -3.22
C ASP A 31 -6.38 -21.93 -2.09
N LYS A 32 -5.64 -21.25 -1.26
CA LYS A 32 -6.20 -20.59 -0.09
C LYS A 32 -5.65 -19.20 0.09
N ALA A 33 -6.41 -18.35 0.72
CA ALA A 33 -5.97 -17.00 1.07
C ALA A 33 -6.10 -16.78 2.57
N ASP A 34 -4.98 -16.53 3.24
CA ASP A 34 -4.94 -16.30 4.68
C ASP A 34 -3.79 -15.33 4.89
N CYS A 35 -4.06 -14.16 5.43
CA CYS A 35 -3.04 -13.13 5.59
C CYS A 35 -1.80 -13.59 6.35
N ARG A 36 -1.90 -14.63 7.13
CA ARG A 36 -0.76 -15.08 7.90
C ARG A 36 -0.04 -16.28 7.30
N HIS A 37 -0.73 -17.11 6.56
CA HIS A 37 -0.17 -18.38 6.17
C HIS A 37 -0.21 -18.76 4.70
N ALA A 38 -1.13 -18.26 3.94
CA ALA A 38 -1.34 -18.78 2.59
C ALA A 38 -1.82 -17.72 1.61
N GLY A 39 -1.65 -18.02 0.33
CA GLY A 39 -2.08 -17.13 -0.72
C GLY A 39 -1.00 -16.16 -1.13
N MET A 40 -1.35 -15.30 -2.05
CA MET A 40 -0.43 -14.28 -2.53
C MET A 40 -0.76 -12.98 -1.84
N HIS A 41 0.25 -12.30 -1.32
CA HIS A 41 0.06 -11.14 -0.46
C HIS A 41 0.37 -9.83 -1.16
N ALA A 42 -0.40 -8.81 -0.84
CA ALA A 42 -0.18 -7.46 -1.36
C ALA A 42 -0.79 -6.46 -0.37
N CYS A 43 -0.57 -5.18 -0.60
CA CYS A 43 -1.18 -4.14 0.24
C CYS A 43 -1.91 -3.15 -0.65
N GLU A 44 -3.09 -2.72 -0.24
CA GLU A 44 -3.86 -1.75 -1.02
C GLU A 44 -3.24 -0.36 -0.95
N VAL A 45 -2.46 -0.07 0.09
CA VAL A 45 -1.80 1.21 0.24
C VAL A 45 -0.30 1.00 0.07
N PRO A 46 0.35 1.72 -0.86
CA PRO A 46 1.77 1.53 -1.11
C PRO A 46 2.66 1.69 0.12
N PHE A 47 2.34 2.61 1.02
CA PHE A 47 3.16 2.81 2.21
C PHE A 47 3.20 1.56 3.10
N ASP A 48 2.14 0.76 3.09
CA ASP A 48 2.13 -0.46 3.89
C ASP A 48 3.07 -1.50 3.31
N VAL A 49 3.28 -1.50 1.98
CA VAL A 49 4.27 -2.37 1.37
C VAL A 49 5.66 -2.01 1.90
N LEU A 50 5.95 -0.72 2.01
CA LEU A 50 7.24 -0.27 2.49
C LEU A 50 7.45 -0.58 3.96
N HIS A 51 6.37 -0.80 4.68
CA HIS A 51 6.45 -1.21 6.08
C HIS A 51 6.93 -2.67 6.19
N TYR A 52 6.54 -3.52 5.27
CA TYR A 52 6.93 -4.92 5.30
C TYR A 52 8.27 -5.19 4.60
N TYR A 53 8.64 -4.34 3.64
CA TYR A 53 9.85 -4.55 2.87
C TYR A 53 10.70 -3.29 2.88
N HIS A 54 11.92 -3.39 3.32
CA HIS A 54 12.80 -2.23 3.34
C HIS A 54 13.17 -1.85 1.93
N VAL A 55 13.28 -0.57 1.67
CA VAL A 55 13.77 -0.10 0.40
C VAL A 55 15.27 -0.37 0.40
N SER A 56 15.68 -1.38 -0.32
CA SER A 56 17.06 -1.78 -0.35
C SER A 56 17.44 -2.18 -1.75
N ASN A 57 18.70 -2.52 -1.92
CA ASN A 57 19.22 -2.87 -3.21
C ASN A 57 18.47 -4.05 -3.76
N GLY A 58 17.91 -3.90 -4.94
CA GLY A 58 17.27 -4.98 -5.64
C GLY A 58 15.78 -5.16 -5.39
N VAL A 59 15.20 -4.45 -4.44
CA VAL A 59 13.77 -4.58 -4.20
C VAL A 59 13.02 -3.89 -5.33
N ARG A 60 12.02 -4.54 -5.88
CA ARG A 60 11.22 -4.03 -6.98
C ARG A 60 9.76 -3.98 -6.57
N PHE A 61 9.03 -2.98 -7.05
CA PHE A 61 7.64 -2.76 -6.67
C PHE A 61 6.72 -2.90 -7.87
N PHE A 62 5.54 -3.49 -7.66
CA PHE A 62 4.61 -3.76 -8.74
C PHE A 62 3.18 -3.43 -8.35
N GLN A 63 2.39 -3.04 -9.34
CA GLN A 63 0.96 -2.91 -9.16
C GLN A 63 0.35 -4.25 -9.55
N VAL A 64 -0.56 -4.75 -8.75
CA VAL A 64 -1.19 -6.04 -8.99
C VAL A 64 -2.71 -5.91 -8.86
N GLU A 65 -3.43 -6.85 -9.47
CA GLU A 65 -4.86 -6.97 -9.27
C GLU A 65 -5.10 -8.24 -8.52
N CYS A 66 -5.80 -8.16 -7.40
CA CYS A 66 -6.06 -9.31 -6.55
C CYS A 66 -7.53 -9.69 -6.64
N GLY A 67 -7.82 -10.97 -6.71
CA GLY A 67 -9.19 -11.46 -6.81
C GLY A 67 -9.31 -12.87 -6.27
N GLY A 68 -10.39 -13.54 -6.64
CA GLY A 68 -10.70 -14.84 -6.07
C GLY A 68 -11.16 -14.66 -4.63
N GLU A 69 -10.65 -15.51 -3.75
CA GLU A 69 -10.89 -15.34 -2.33
C GLU A 69 -9.87 -14.37 -1.80
N VAL A 70 -10.30 -13.42 -1.01
CA VAL A 70 -9.42 -12.39 -0.47
C VAL A 70 -9.60 -12.32 1.04
N ASP A 71 -8.50 -12.39 1.76
CA ASP A 71 -8.48 -12.27 3.22
C ASP A 71 -7.75 -10.99 3.56
N LYS A 72 -8.42 -10.03 4.17
CA LYS A 72 -7.82 -8.73 4.50
C LYS A 72 -7.41 -8.68 5.97
N SER A 73 -6.28 -8.05 6.21
CA SER A 73 -5.79 -7.84 7.57
C SER A 73 -6.60 -6.76 8.27
N ASP A 74 -6.75 -6.88 9.58
CA ASP A 74 -7.42 -5.86 10.37
C ASP A 74 -6.45 -4.75 10.76
N GLU A 75 -5.16 -4.96 10.62
CA GLU A 75 -4.16 -4.02 11.11
C GLU A 75 -3.76 -2.95 10.09
N ASP A 76 -3.75 -3.30 8.83
CA ASP A 76 -3.34 -2.38 7.79
C ASP A 76 -3.99 -2.81 6.48
N SER A 77 -3.47 -2.36 5.35
CA SER A 77 -4.08 -2.68 4.06
C SER A 77 -3.58 -3.99 3.46
N LYS A 78 -2.82 -4.79 4.20
CA LYS A 78 -2.33 -6.07 3.68
C LYS A 78 -3.48 -7.01 3.42
N LEU A 79 -3.38 -7.75 2.35
CA LEU A 79 -4.35 -8.78 2.02
C LEU A 79 -3.65 -10.01 1.45
N ALA A 80 -4.35 -11.13 1.47
CA ALA A 80 -3.93 -12.33 0.77
C ALA A 80 -5.02 -12.69 -0.21
N CYS A 81 -4.66 -13.20 -1.37
CA CYS A 81 -5.67 -13.57 -2.36
C CYS A 81 -5.31 -14.88 -3.04
N THR A 82 -6.31 -15.51 -3.64
CA THR A 82 -6.09 -16.75 -4.38
C THR A 82 -5.82 -16.48 -5.85
N GLU A 83 -6.11 -15.27 -6.34
CA GLU A 83 -5.83 -14.95 -7.73
C GLU A 83 -5.14 -13.59 -7.80
N MET A 84 -4.02 -13.52 -8.49
CA MET A 84 -3.28 -12.26 -8.61
C MET A 84 -2.72 -12.11 -10.02
N THR A 85 -2.94 -10.95 -10.62
CA THR A 85 -2.38 -10.60 -11.92
C THR A 85 -1.36 -9.48 -11.71
N VAL A 86 -0.15 -9.66 -12.20
CA VAL A 86 0.89 -8.63 -12.08
C VAL A 86 0.72 -7.67 -13.23
N LYS A 87 0.35 -6.42 -12.93
CA LYS A 87 0.00 -5.45 -13.96
C LYS A 87 1.20 -4.68 -14.49
N GLY A 88 2.10 -4.28 -13.65
CA GLY A 88 3.26 -3.52 -14.10
C GLY A 88 4.19 -3.16 -12.98
N GLU A 89 5.40 -2.81 -13.34
CA GLU A 89 6.40 -2.43 -12.35
C GLU A 89 6.33 -0.93 -12.09
N LEU A 90 6.55 -0.54 -10.84
CA LEU A 90 6.54 0.85 -10.41
C LEU A 90 7.89 1.22 -9.84
N LYS A 91 8.25 2.50 -9.96
CA LYS A 91 9.46 2.99 -9.32
C LYS A 91 9.10 3.39 -7.90
N LEU A 92 10.11 3.54 -7.05
CA LEU A 92 9.88 3.99 -5.68
C LEU A 92 9.15 5.34 -5.69
N THR A 93 9.49 6.24 -6.62
CA THR A 93 8.82 7.52 -6.71
C THR A 93 7.33 7.36 -7.02
N ASP A 94 6.96 6.36 -7.83
CA ASP A 94 5.56 6.09 -8.11
C ASP A 94 4.85 5.58 -6.85
N MET A 95 5.51 4.72 -6.08
CA MET A 95 4.95 4.20 -4.84
C MET A 95 4.70 5.33 -3.85
N LEU A 96 5.63 6.26 -3.75
CA LEU A 96 5.49 7.38 -2.85
C LEU A 96 4.36 8.31 -3.29
N LYS A 97 4.26 8.57 -4.59
CA LYS A 97 3.22 9.44 -5.11
C LYS A 97 1.83 8.85 -4.89
N ILE A 98 1.66 7.58 -5.24
CA ILE A 98 0.38 6.91 -5.05
C ILE A 98 0.04 6.84 -3.56
N GLY A 99 1.05 6.59 -2.72
CA GLY A 99 0.85 6.53 -1.28
C GLY A 99 0.36 7.85 -0.71
N VAL A 100 0.98 8.95 -1.15
CA VAL A 100 0.57 10.28 -0.70
C VAL A 100 -0.87 10.56 -1.17
N GLU A 101 -1.19 10.21 -2.40
CA GLU A 101 -2.55 10.43 -2.92
C GLU A 101 -3.58 9.63 -2.11
N ALA A 102 -3.25 8.42 -1.72
CA ALA A 102 -4.15 7.59 -0.92
C ALA A 102 -4.38 8.21 0.46
N VAL A 103 -3.31 8.72 1.08
CA VAL A 103 -3.43 9.36 2.38
C VAL A 103 -4.26 10.64 2.27
N MET A 104 -4.00 11.44 1.25
CA MET A 104 -4.74 12.70 1.08
C MET A 104 -6.22 12.45 0.81
N LYS A 105 -6.54 11.41 0.08
CA LYS A 105 -7.92 11.06 -0.17
C LYS A 105 -8.61 10.67 1.13
N ARG A 106 -7.93 9.91 1.97
CA ARG A 106 -8.48 9.48 3.25
C ARG A 106 -8.69 10.68 4.19
N VAL A 107 -7.76 11.62 4.18
CA VAL A 107 -7.87 12.82 4.98
C VAL A 107 -9.08 13.64 4.51
N LYS A 108 -9.27 13.79 3.20
CA LYS A 108 -10.40 14.52 2.70
C LYS A 108 -11.71 13.88 3.08
N GLU A 109 -11.79 12.58 3.03
CA GLU A 109 -13.00 11.86 3.39
C GLU A 109 -13.34 12.06 4.86
N LYS A 110 -12.34 12.02 5.72
CA LYS A 110 -12.57 12.22 7.14
C LYS A 110 -12.96 13.66 7.43
N THR A 111 -12.33 14.61 6.77
CA THR A 111 -12.62 16.00 6.98
C THR A 111 -14.02 16.34 6.52
N ALA A 112 -14.44 15.80 5.39
CA ALA A 112 -15.78 16.05 4.90
C ALA A 112 -16.81 15.48 5.85
N GLY A 113 -16.54 14.33 6.43
CA GLY A 113 -17.45 13.77 7.41
C GLY A 113 -17.48 14.56 8.70
N ALA A 114 -16.35 15.13 9.07
CA ALA A 114 -16.27 15.83 10.33
C ALA A 114 -16.83 17.23 10.29
N LYS A 115 -16.93 17.79 9.17
CA LYS A 115 -17.44 19.00 8.96
C LYS A 115 -17.27 20.09 9.89
N LYS A 116 -16.99 20.27 10.78
CA LYS A 116 -16.78 21.27 11.54
C LYS A 116 -15.55 21.33 12.09
N LEU A 117 -14.64 20.92 11.63
CA LEU A 117 -13.44 20.94 12.04
C LEU A 117 -13.11 22.25 12.15
N PRO A 118 -13.03 22.74 13.03
CA PRO A 118 -12.87 24.04 13.16
C PRO A 118 -11.58 24.49 12.94
N ARG A 119 -11.30 24.88 12.75
CA ARG A 119 -10.35 25.36 12.61
C ARG A 119 -9.39 25.08 13.18
N LEU A 120 -9.05 24.64 13.49
CA LEU A 120 -8.13 24.30 13.92
C LEU A 120 -7.11 24.38 13.67
N ALA A 121 -7.41 24.29 13.50
CA ALA A 121 -6.70 24.34 13.34
C ALA A 121 -6.03 24.80 13.28
N THR A 122 -6.12 25.27 13.43
CA THR A 122 -5.57 25.91 13.33
C THR A 122 -4.63 25.86 13.67
N THR A 123 -4.29 25.64 13.75
CA THR A 123 -3.45 25.66 14.00
C THR A 123 -2.59 25.51 14.14
N PRO A 124 -2.37 25.41 14.21
CA PRO A 124 -1.51 25.35 14.40
C PRO A 124 -0.65 25.48 14.52
N ARG A 125 -0.49 25.79 14.66
CA ARG A 125 0.23 26.14 14.76
C ARG A 125 1.17 25.67 14.87
N VAL A 126 1.52 25.34 14.69
CA VAL A 126 2.33 25.02 14.70
C VAL A 126 3.17 25.18 14.70
N PRO A 127 3.40 25.45 14.82
CA PRO A 127 4.23 25.67 14.81
C PRO A 127 5.02 25.95 15.22
N ARG A 128 5.03 26.11 15.57
CA ARG A 128 5.63 26.48 15.89
C ARG A 128 6.52 26.09 16.01
N LEU A 129 6.91 25.78 15.82
CA LEU A 129 7.64 25.60 15.83
C LEU A 129 8.42 25.92 15.74
N ALA A 130 8.46 26.09 15.76
CA ALA A 130 8.98 26.51 15.58
C ALA A 130 9.65 27.09 15.86
N THR A 131 9.72 27.18 16.13
CA THR A 131 10.11 27.79 16.33
C THR A 131 10.88 28.01 16.65
N ALA A 132 11.06 27.71 16.83
CA ALA A 132 11.58 27.94 16.97
C ALA A 132 12.41 28.28 17.02
N PRO A 133 12.57 28.59 17.26
CA PRO A 133 13.25 29.00 17.21
C PRO A 133 14.03 29.54 17.38
N ARG A 134 14.03 29.72 17.54
CA ARG A 134 14.48 30.24 17.54
C ARG A 134 15.42 30.72 17.85
N ARG A 135 15.54 30.74 18.19
CA ARG A 135 16.13 31.11 18.36
C ARG A 135 16.92 31.52 18.43
N LYS A 136 17.11 31.55 18.64
CA LYS A 136 17.57 31.81 18.55
C LYS A 136 17.98 32.16 18.49
#